data_35ea321ecd7c4ec7032cb55cc66a7d4e
#
_entry.id   35ea321ecd7c4ec7032cb55cc66a7d4e
#
_cell.length_a   1.000
_cell.length_b   1.000
_cell.length_c   1.000
_cell.angle_alpha   90.00
_cell.angle_beta   90.00
_cell.angle_gamma   90.00
#
_symmetry.space_group_name_H-M   'P 1'
#
loop_
_entity.id
_entity.type
_entity.pdbx_description
1 polymer ?
#
loop_
_entity_poly.entity_id
_entity_poly.type
_entity_poly.pdbx_seq_one_letter_code
_entity_poly.pdbx_strand_id
1 'polypeptide(L)'
;HVELCRDIGARFNNSFPDTFKLPEAFIPKMGARVMSLGNPENKMSKSDPDGCVFLMDKPEDIMRKFKRAVTDCETAVRFDKENKPGISNLLTIYCAATGKTIEQAEAEFADQGYGVFKPAVGEAVVELVRPIREKTEQMLGDKAYLESIYKEGAERASYLANKTLRKVYKKVGFVAR
;
A
#
# COMPACT_ATOMS: atom_id res chain seq x y z
N HIS A 1 -9.89 -9.38 -4.50
CA HIS A 1 -11.04 -8.59 -4.99
C HIS A 1 -11.02 -8.39 -6.51
N VAL A 2 -9.86 -8.13 -7.12
CA VAL A 2 -9.74 -7.99 -8.59
C VAL A 2 -10.10 -9.29 -9.29
N GLU A 3 -9.63 -10.44 -8.81
CA GLU A 3 -9.98 -11.77 -9.33
C GLU A 3 -11.50 -12.01 -9.28
N LEU A 4 -12.13 -11.75 -8.13
CA LEU A 4 -13.58 -11.87 -7.99
C LEU A 4 -14.34 -10.93 -8.96
N CYS A 5 -13.88 -9.69 -9.10
CA CYS A 5 -14.44 -8.75 -10.08
C CYS A 5 -14.33 -9.27 -11.51
N ARG A 6 -13.19 -9.86 -11.87
CA ARG A 6 -12.97 -10.46 -13.19
C ARG A 6 -13.90 -11.64 -13.44
N ASP A 7 -14.03 -12.53 -12.47
CA ASP A 7 -14.88 -13.73 -12.58
C ASP A 7 -16.36 -13.35 -12.75
N ILE A 8 -16.86 -12.42 -11.94
CA ILE A 8 -18.24 -11.91 -12.06
C ILE A 8 -18.43 -11.23 -13.40
N GLY A 9 -17.52 -10.37 -13.80
CA GLY A 9 -17.57 -9.65 -15.06
C GLY A 9 -17.52 -10.58 -16.28
N ALA A 10 -16.66 -11.60 -16.26
CA ALA A 10 -16.55 -12.60 -17.31
C ALA A 10 -17.82 -13.44 -17.44
N ARG A 11 -18.36 -13.93 -16.31
CA ARG A 11 -19.65 -14.66 -16.30
C ARG A 11 -20.80 -13.83 -16.87
N PHE A 12 -20.87 -12.57 -16.49
CA PHE A 12 -21.90 -11.68 -17.00
C PHE A 12 -21.72 -11.44 -18.51
N ASN A 13 -20.49 -11.20 -18.97
CA ASN A 13 -20.20 -10.98 -20.39
C ASN A 13 -20.47 -12.21 -21.25
N ASN A 14 -20.38 -13.43 -20.71
CA ASN A 14 -20.75 -14.66 -21.43
C ASN A 14 -22.24 -14.69 -21.82
N SER A 15 -23.10 -14.18 -20.92
CA SER A 15 -24.55 -14.09 -21.17
C SER A 15 -24.96 -12.80 -21.89
N PHE A 16 -24.22 -11.72 -21.63
CA PHE A 16 -24.48 -10.37 -22.12
C PHE A 16 -23.16 -9.74 -22.65
N PRO A 17 -22.74 -10.08 -23.88
CA PRO A 17 -21.45 -9.65 -24.44
C PRO A 17 -21.24 -8.13 -24.38
N ASP A 18 -19.98 -7.71 -24.28
CA ASP A 18 -19.54 -6.30 -24.30
C ASP A 18 -20.18 -5.40 -23.24
N THR A 19 -20.48 -5.96 -22.06
CA THR A 19 -21.08 -5.18 -20.96
C THR A 19 -20.02 -4.59 -20.04
N PHE A 20 -19.11 -5.42 -19.54
CA PHE A 20 -18.04 -5.00 -18.64
C PHE A 20 -16.68 -5.07 -19.31
N LYS A 21 -15.85 -4.03 -19.08
CA LYS A 21 -14.42 -4.11 -19.30
C LYS A 21 -13.80 -4.79 -18.07
N LEU A 22 -13.15 -5.93 -18.28
CA LEU A 22 -12.54 -6.67 -17.19
C LEU A 22 -11.29 -5.93 -16.68
N PRO A 23 -11.16 -5.71 -15.36
CA PRO A 23 -9.96 -5.07 -14.80
C PRO A 23 -8.74 -5.99 -14.92
N GLU A 24 -7.57 -5.41 -15.10
CA GLU A 24 -6.29 -6.12 -15.05
C GLU A 24 -5.64 -5.96 -13.69
N ALA A 25 -4.92 -7.00 -13.23
CA ALA A 25 -4.16 -6.91 -12.00
C ALA A 25 -2.87 -6.11 -12.23
N PHE A 26 -2.67 -5.07 -11.44
CA PHE A 26 -1.40 -4.36 -11.37
C PHE A 26 -0.67 -4.76 -10.08
N ILE A 27 0.42 -5.51 -10.22
CA ILE A 27 1.25 -5.96 -9.09
C ILE A 27 2.64 -5.34 -9.27
N PRO A 28 3.04 -4.37 -8.43
CA PRO A 28 4.36 -3.77 -8.51
C PRO A 28 5.46 -4.81 -8.20
N LYS A 29 6.63 -4.65 -8.81
CA LYS A 29 7.78 -5.55 -8.58
C LYS A 29 8.32 -5.45 -7.15
N MET A 30 8.25 -4.25 -6.56
CA MET A 30 8.71 -3.97 -5.20
C MET A 30 7.56 -3.43 -4.35
N GLY A 31 7.55 -3.75 -3.06
CA GLY A 31 6.56 -3.22 -2.12
C GLY A 31 5.12 -3.75 -2.28
N ALA A 32 4.89 -4.75 -3.14
CA ALA A 32 3.56 -5.33 -3.34
C ALA A 32 2.96 -5.92 -2.05
N ARG A 33 3.82 -6.41 -1.17
CA ARG A 33 3.43 -6.96 0.14
C ARG A 33 4.45 -6.54 1.19
N VAL A 34 4.00 -5.72 2.14
CA VAL A 34 4.77 -5.29 3.30
C VAL A 34 4.34 -6.13 4.49
N MET A 35 5.31 -6.62 5.26
CA MET A 35 5.07 -7.46 6.44
C MET A 35 5.09 -6.62 7.72
N SER A 36 4.46 -7.11 8.80
CA SER A 36 4.46 -6.45 10.11
C SER A 36 5.89 -6.27 10.62
N LEU A 37 6.16 -5.13 11.24
CA LEU A 37 7.45 -4.86 11.89
C LEU A 37 7.64 -5.69 13.17
N GLY A 38 6.55 -6.06 13.83
CA GLY A 38 6.55 -6.88 15.04
C GLY A 38 6.55 -8.39 14.78
N ASN A 39 6.02 -8.82 13.64
CA ASN A 39 6.02 -10.21 13.20
C ASN A 39 6.13 -10.30 11.67
N PRO A 40 7.34 -10.52 11.13
CA PRO A 40 7.59 -10.51 9.69
C PRO A 40 6.98 -11.69 8.91
N GLU A 41 6.37 -12.66 9.56
CA GLU A 41 5.59 -13.72 8.92
C GLU A 41 4.18 -13.25 8.56
N ASN A 42 3.66 -12.25 9.29
CA ASN A 42 2.33 -11.70 9.08
C ASN A 42 2.38 -10.46 8.19
N LYS A 43 1.38 -10.32 7.31
CA LYS A 43 1.20 -9.08 6.54
C LYS A 43 0.92 -7.91 7.48
N MET A 44 1.54 -6.75 7.24
CA MET A 44 1.25 -5.51 7.96
C MET A 44 -0.26 -5.22 7.95
N SER A 45 -0.80 -4.95 9.13
CA SER A 45 -2.24 -4.73 9.33
C SER A 45 -2.51 -3.58 10.28
N LYS A 46 -3.52 -2.78 9.98
CA LYS A 46 -4.01 -1.73 10.89
C LYS A 46 -4.54 -2.25 12.23
N SER A 47 -4.82 -3.54 12.30
CA SER A 47 -5.25 -4.20 13.54
C SER A 47 -4.08 -4.53 14.50
N ASP A 48 -2.84 -4.36 14.05
CA ASP A 48 -1.61 -4.46 14.84
C ASP A 48 -0.89 -3.10 14.80
N PRO A 49 -1.22 -2.17 15.70
CA PRO A 49 -0.68 -0.80 15.67
C PRO A 49 0.84 -0.72 15.88
N ASP A 50 1.43 -1.65 16.64
CA ASP A 50 2.87 -1.67 16.89
C ASP A 50 3.67 -2.23 15.70
N GLY A 51 3.07 -3.16 14.96
CA GLY A 51 3.66 -3.73 13.75
C GLY A 51 3.34 -2.96 12.46
N CYS A 52 2.53 -1.88 12.55
CA CYS A 52 2.07 -1.10 11.40
C CYS A 52 2.54 0.34 11.48
N VAL A 53 2.92 0.92 10.34
CA VAL A 53 3.17 2.36 10.18
C VAL A 53 1.95 3.00 9.52
N PHE A 54 1.38 4.00 10.19
CA PHE A 54 0.28 4.80 9.66
C PHE A 54 0.81 6.06 8.98
N LEU A 55 0.11 6.54 7.96
CA LEU A 55 0.49 7.77 7.24
C LEU A 55 0.48 9.03 8.13
N MET A 56 -0.28 8.98 9.23
CA MET A 56 -0.38 10.08 10.19
C MET A 56 0.48 9.87 11.46
N ASP A 57 1.28 8.79 11.52
CA ASP A 57 2.22 8.61 12.61
C ASP A 57 3.24 9.76 12.66
N LYS A 58 3.58 10.20 13.87
CA LYS A 58 4.64 11.20 14.07
C LYS A 58 6.01 10.60 13.72
N PRO A 59 6.98 11.41 13.29
CA PRO A 59 8.33 10.94 12.98
C PRO A 59 8.95 10.08 14.08
N GLU A 60 8.79 10.50 15.34
CA GLU A 60 9.33 9.81 16.51
C GLU A 60 8.73 8.41 16.68
N ASP A 61 7.42 8.28 16.38
CA ASP A 61 6.72 7.00 16.46
C ASP A 61 7.16 6.05 15.35
N ILE A 62 7.32 6.55 14.12
CA ILE A 62 7.86 5.79 13.00
C ILE A 62 9.26 5.29 13.35
N MET A 63 10.16 6.18 13.77
CA MET A 63 11.52 5.84 14.15
C MET A 63 11.57 4.78 15.26
N ARG A 64 10.70 4.91 16.29
CA ARG A 64 10.59 3.94 17.37
C ARG A 64 10.16 2.56 16.86
N LYS A 65 9.17 2.49 15.96
CA LYS A 65 8.69 1.25 15.35
C LYS A 65 9.79 0.54 14.57
N PHE A 66 10.54 1.26 13.73
CA PHE A 66 11.65 0.67 12.97
C PHE A 66 12.79 0.20 13.86
N LYS A 67 13.17 0.96 14.89
CA LYS A 67 14.20 0.54 15.87
C LYS A 67 13.81 -0.77 16.57
N ARG A 68 12.52 -0.96 16.88
CA ARG A 68 11.98 -2.16 17.54
C ARG A 68 11.63 -3.29 16.59
N ALA A 69 11.66 -3.08 15.27
CA ALA A 69 11.32 -4.10 14.30
C ALA A 69 12.06 -5.41 14.55
N VAL A 70 11.33 -6.53 14.47
CA VAL A 70 11.90 -7.86 14.71
C VAL A 70 12.84 -8.24 13.56
N THR A 71 14.02 -8.70 13.92
CA THR A 71 15.06 -9.18 13.02
C THR A 71 15.71 -10.43 13.59
N ASP A 72 16.48 -11.16 12.78
CA ASP A 72 17.30 -12.29 13.23
C ASP A 72 18.45 -11.86 14.17
N CYS A 73 19.24 -12.83 14.64
CA CYS A 73 20.35 -12.61 15.57
C CYS A 73 21.68 -12.27 14.87
N GLU A 74 21.71 -12.19 13.54
CA GLU A 74 22.89 -11.80 12.79
C GLU A 74 23.02 -10.28 12.71
N THR A 75 24.08 -9.81 12.04
CA THR A 75 24.32 -8.38 11.80
C THR A 75 24.33 -8.02 10.32
N ALA A 76 24.48 -9.01 9.43
CA ALA A 76 24.60 -8.81 7.99
C ALA A 76 23.25 -8.40 7.36
N VAL A 77 23.25 -7.23 6.73
CA VAL A 77 22.10 -6.73 5.98
C VAL A 77 22.08 -7.43 4.61
N ARG A 78 21.29 -8.51 4.51
CA ARG A 78 21.20 -9.37 3.34
C ARG A 78 19.75 -9.82 3.12
N PHE A 79 19.33 -9.83 1.88
CA PHE A 79 17.99 -10.26 1.50
C PHE A 79 17.90 -11.78 1.44
N ASP A 80 17.11 -12.36 2.32
CA ASP A 80 16.84 -13.78 2.42
C ASP A 80 15.49 -13.98 3.10
N LYS A 81 14.47 -14.23 2.31
CA LYS A 81 13.09 -14.33 2.84
C LYS A 81 12.88 -15.50 3.78
N GLU A 82 13.65 -16.59 3.59
CA GLU A 82 13.48 -17.80 4.39
C GLU A 82 14.18 -17.70 5.74
N ASN A 83 15.43 -17.23 5.74
CA ASN A 83 16.26 -17.20 6.95
C ASN A 83 16.26 -15.82 7.63
N LYS A 84 15.97 -14.75 6.89
CA LYS A 84 15.99 -13.36 7.36
C LYS A 84 14.71 -12.60 6.98
N PRO A 85 13.51 -13.10 7.34
CA PRO A 85 12.25 -12.47 6.92
C PRO A 85 12.13 -11.01 7.39
N GLY A 86 12.58 -10.69 8.60
CA GLY A 86 12.54 -9.34 9.16
C GLY A 86 13.42 -8.36 8.38
N ILE A 87 14.68 -8.70 8.13
CA ILE A 87 15.61 -7.86 7.34
C ILE A 87 15.16 -7.75 5.90
N SER A 88 14.68 -8.84 5.29
CA SER A 88 14.15 -8.83 3.92
C SER A 88 12.93 -7.92 3.78
N ASN A 89 12.07 -7.86 4.81
CA ASN A 89 10.96 -6.91 4.85
C ASN A 89 11.47 -5.47 4.95
N LEU A 90 12.43 -5.18 5.83
CA LEU A 90 13.01 -3.85 5.98
C LEU A 90 13.73 -3.39 4.70
N LEU A 91 14.48 -4.27 4.01
CA LEU A 91 15.08 -3.98 2.72
C LEU A 91 14.03 -3.66 1.66
N THR A 92 12.94 -4.44 1.61
CA THR A 92 11.83 -4.18 0.68
C THR A 92 11.21 -2.81 0.94
N ILE A 93 11.00 -2.43 2.20
CA ILE A 93 10.46 -1.12 2.59
C ILE A 93 11.45 0.00 2.20
N TYR A 94 12.74 -0.17 2.50
CA TYR A 94 13.78 0.80 2.17
C TYR A 94 13.88 1.06 0.67
N CYS A 95 13.91 -0.01 -0.12
CA CYS A 95 13.93 0.08 -1.58
C CYS A 95 12.67 0.74 -2.15
N ALA A 96 11.50 0.43 -1.59
CA ALA A 96 10.24 1.06 -2.00
C ALA A 96 10.22 2.57 -1.66
N ALA A 97 10.82 2.97 -0.52
CA ALA A 97 10.88 4.37 -0.10
C ALA A 97 11.93 5.20 -0.86
N THR A 98 13.07 4.59 -1.21
CA THR A 98 14.22 5.30 -1.81
C THR A 98 14.32 5.13 -3.33
N GLY A 99 13.60 4.17 -3.91
CA GLY A 99 13.74 3.80 -5.33
C GLY A 99 14.99 2.98 -5.65
N LYS A 100 15.79 2.57 -4.65
CA LYS A 100 16.99 1.74 -4.83
C LYS A 100 16.62 0.29 -5.09
N THR A 101 17.54 -0.48 -5.70
CA THR A 101 17.42 -1.92 -5.80
C THR A 101 17.88 -2.61 -4.51
N ILE A 102 17.56 -3.90 -4.35
CA ILE A 102 18.02 -4.69 -3.19
C ILE A 102 19.55 -4.73 -3.14
N GLU A 103 20.20 -4.98 -4.28
CA GLU A 103 21.65 -5.06 -4.39
C GLU A 103 22.34 -3.74 -3.99
N GLN A 104 21.75 -2.60 -4.37
CA GLN A 104 22.23 -1.28 -3.98
C GLN A 104 22.10 -1.05 -2.48
N ALA A 105 20.98 -1.46 -1.89
CA ALA A 105 20.76 -1.33 -0.46
C ALA A 105 21.68 -2.27 0.35
N GLU A 106 21.86 -3.51 -0.10
CA GLU A 106 22.82 -4.45 0.54
C GLU A 106 24.26 -3.91 0.49
N ALA A 107 24.69 -3.38 -0.64
CA ALA A 107 26.03 -2.79 -0.78
C ALA A 107 26.23 -1.57 0.11
N GLU A 108 25.19 -0.72 0.27
CA GLU A 108 25.22 0.48 1.11
C GLU A 108 25.39 0.12 2.61
N PHE A 109 24.81 -0.98 3.06
CA PHE A 109 24.81 -1.39 4.46
C PHE A 109 25.67 -2.63 4.75
N ALA A 110 26.51 -3.07 3.82
CA ALA A 110 27.27 -4.32 3.90
C ALA A 110 28.03 -4.50 5.23
N ASP A 111 28.66 -3.44 5.75
CA ASP A 111 29.51 -3.49 6.94
C ASP A 111 28.93 -2.70 8.13
N GLN A 112 27.66 -2.22 8.04
CA GLN A 112 27.12 -1.27 9.01
C GLN A 112 26.21 -1.92 10.07
N GLY A 113 25.73 -3.13 9.84
CA GLY A 113 24.85 -3.86 10.76
C GLY A 113 23.47 -3.24 10.97
N TYR A 114 22.63 -3.92 11.77
CA TYR A 114 21.24 -3.55 12.00
C TYR A 114 21.04 -2.25 12.78
N GLY A 115 22.02 -1.91 13.61
CA GLY A 115 21.98 -0.67 14.41
C GLY A 115 21.98 0.60 13.58
N VAL A 116 22.59 0.57 12.41
CA VAL A 116 22.61 1.68 11.43
C VAL A 116 21.48 1.51 10.43
N PHE A 117 21.25 0.29 9.95
CA PHE A 117 20.25 0.01 8.92
C PHE A 117 18.81 0.33 9.37
N LYS A 118 18.38 -0.13 10.54
CA LYS A 118 17.01 0.11 11.05
C LYS A 118 16.64 1.61 11.14
N PRO A 119 17.49 2.47 11.74
CA PRO A 119 17.26 3.92 11.70
C PRO A 119 17.16 4.49 10.27
N ALA A 120 18.05 4.09 9.37
CA ALA A 120 18.03 4.56 7.98
C ALA A 120 16.73 4.21 7.25
N VAL A 121 16.19 3.00 7.48
CA VAL A 121 14.85 2.63 6.96
C VAL A 121 13.77 3.52 7.55
N GLY A 122 13.82 3.78 8.87
CA GLY A 122 12.88 4.67 9.56
C GLY A 122 12.91 6.08 8.98
N GLU A 123 14.10 6.65 8.77
CA GLU A 123 14.29 7.98 8.16
C GLU A 123 13.75 8.04 6.73
N ALA A 124 14.04 7.04 5.91
CA ALA A 124 13.53 6.96 4.54
C ALA A 124 11.98 6.94 4.51
N VAL A 125 11.35 6.21 5.44
CA VAL A 125 9.89 6.16 5.56
C VAL A 125 9.32 7.48 6.10
N VAL A 126 9.97 8.11 7.07
CA VAL A 126 9.57 9.45 7.58
C VAL A 126 9.55 10.45 6.44
N GLU A 127 10.60 10.49 5.61
CA GLU A 127 10.67 11.41 4.46
C GLU A 127 9.62 11.09 3.38
N LEU A 128 9.36 9.80 3.13
CA LEU A 128 8.35 9.38 2.17
C LEU A 128 6.93 9.81 2.59
N VAL A 129 6.58 9.65 3.88
CA VAL A 129 5.21 9.94 4.37
C VAL A 129 5.03 11.40 4.79
N ARG A 130 6.12 12.15 5.04
CA ARG A 130 6.07 13.55 5.48
C ARG A 130 5.18 14.43 4.60
N PRO A 131 5.35 14.51 3.27
CA PRO A 131 4.52 15.37 2.43
C PRO A 131 3.05 14.96 2.44
N ILE A 132 2.76 13.65 2.60
CA ILE A 132 1.38 13.14 2.69
C ILE A 132 0.76 13.59 4.01
N ARG A 133 1.49 13.44 5.13
CA ARG A 133 1.01 13.85 6.45
C ARG A 133 0.77 15.36 6.51
N GLU A 134 1.74 16.17 6.12
CA GLU A 134 1.63 17.64 6.12
C GLU A 134 0.47 18.12 5.27
N LYS A 135 0.29 17.55 4.08
CA LYS A 135 -0.83 17.90 3.20
C LYS A 135 -2.17 17.46 3.79
N THR A 136 -2.22 16.31 4.44
CA THR A 136 -3.42 15.82 5.13
C THR A 136 -3.79 16.75 6.28
N GLU A 137 -2.83 17.14 7.14
CA GLU A 137 -3.03 18.07 8.24
C GLU A 137 -3.55 19.43 7.74
N GLN A 138 -2.96 19.96 6.66
CA GLN A 138 -3.43 21.18 6.01
C GLN A 138 -4.89 21.07 5.55
N MET A 139 -5.24 19.96 4.88
CA MET A 139 -6.58 19.73 4.34
C MET A 139 -7.62 19.51 5.45
N LEU A 140 -7.25 18.85 6.54
CA LEU A 140 -8.15 18.63 7.68
C LEU A 140 -8.57 19.94 8.36
N GLY A 141 -7.78 21.01 8.22
CA GLY A 141 -8.13 22.37 8.67
C GLY A 141 -9.22 23.04 7.85
N ASP A 142 -9.46 22.59 6.61
CA ASP A 142 -10.46 23.17 5.69
C ASP A 142 -11.57 22.16 5.36
N LYS A 143 -12.54 22.07 6.25
CA LYS A 143 -13.69 21.16 6.12
C LYS A 143 -14.52 21.43 4.86
N ALA A 144 -14.69 22.70 4.48
CA ALA A 144 -15.49 23.08 3.32
C ALA A 144 -14.80 22.60 2.02
N TYR A 145 -13.49 22.75 1.94
CA TYR A 145 -12.69 22.22 0.83
C TYR A 145 -12.79 20.69 0.73
N LEU A 146 -12.59 19.98 1.84
CA LEU A 146 -12.75 18.51 1.87
C LEU A 146 -14.15 18.09 1.42
N GLU A 147 -15.19 18.77 1.90
CA GLU A 147 -16.57 18.49 1.51
C GLU A 147 -16.78 18.67 -0.01
N SER A 148 -16.20 19.71 -0.61
CA SER A 148 -16.28 19.92 -2.06
C SER A 148 -15.58 18.80 -2.83
N ILE A 149 -14.41 18.35 -2.39
CA ILE A 149 -13.63 17.28 -3.05
C ILE A 149 -14.38 15.95 -3.08
N TYR A 150 -14.93 15.51 -1.92
CA TYR A 150 -15.62 14.22 -1.95
C TYR A 150 -17.00 14.29 -2.61
N LYS A 151 -17.69 15.42 -2.59
CA LYS A 151 -18.93 15.62 -3.36
C LYS A 151 -18.66 15.53 -4.87
N GLU A 152 -17.67 16.30 -5.37
CA GLU A 152 -17.27 16.25 -6.77
C GLU A 152 -16.80 14.85 -7.18
N GLY A 153 -16.00 14.20 -6.32
CA GLY A 153 -15.55 12.82 -6.53
C GLY A 153 -16.71 11.83 -6.59
N ALA A 154 -17.70 11.96 -5.71
CA ALA A 154 -18.90 11.13 -5.71
C ALA A 154 -19.75 11.34 -6.97
N GLU A 155 -19.92 12.57 -7.44
CA GLU A 155 -20.64 12.88 -8.67
C GLU A 155 -19.96 12.24 -9.89
N ARG A 156 -18.64 12.38 -10.01
CA ARG A 156 -17.86 11.75 -11.10
C ARG A 156 -17.96 10.22 -11.07
N ALA A 157 -17.80 9.61 -9.91
CA ALA A 157 -17.92 8.16 -9.74
C ALA A 157 -19.35 7.68 -10.07
N SER A 158 -20.37 8.40 -9.58
CA SER A 158 -21.79 8.10 -9.87
C SER A 158 -22.11 8.19 -11.36
N TYR A 159 -21.59 9.19 -12.05
CA TYR A 159 -21.78 9.32 -13.49
C TYR A 159 -21.27 8.09 -14.26
N LEU A 160 -20.04 7.65 -13.96
CA LEU A 160 -19.43 6.48 -14.60
C LEU A 160 -20.16 5.17 -14.23
N ALA A 161 -20.46 4.98 -12.95
CA ALA A 161 -21.17 3.81 -12.46
C ALA A 161 -22.58 3.69 -13.06
N ASN A 162 -23.33 4.78 -13.08
CA ASN A 162 -24.68 4.81 -13.64
C ASN A 162 -24.68 4.57 -15.16
N LYS A 163 -23.66 5.04 -15.89
CA LYS A 163 -23.52 4.75 -17.32
C LYS A 163 -23.40 3.24 -17.57
N THR A 164 -22.65 2.53 -16.75
CA THR A 164 -22.50 1.07 -16.85
C THR A 164 -23.75 0.36 -16.34
N LEU A 165 -24.33 0.79 -15.22
CA LEU A 165 -25.53 0.21 -14.63
C LEU A 165 -26.73 0.26 -15.56
N ARG A 166 -26.93 1.38 -16.28
CA ARG A 166 -27.99 1.50 -17.30
C ARG A 166 -27.83 0.49 -18.44
N LYS A 167 -26.60 0.20 -18.87
CA LYS A 167 -26.34 -0.85 -19.87
C LYS A 167 -26.73 -2.23 -19.32
N VAL A 168 -26.37 -2.53 -18.06
CA VAL A 168 -26.73 -3.77 -17.39
C VAL A 168 -28.25 -3.91 -17.33
N TYR A 169 -28.96 -2.93 -16.82
CA TYR A 169 -30.44 -2.95 -16.72
C TYR A 169 -31.10 -3.20 -18.08
N LYS A 170 -30.65 -2.50 -19.12
CA LYS A 170 -31.17 -2.68 -20.47
C LYS A 170 -30.95 -4.11 -20.98
N LYS A 171 -29.77 -4.69 -20.74
CA LYS A 171 -29.41 -6.04 -21.21
C LYS A 171 -30.17 -7.15 -20.48
N VAL A 172 -30.39 -7.01 -19.18
CA VAL A 172 -31.17 -7.99 -18.39
C VAL A 172 -32.67 -7.76 -18.45
N GLY A 173 -33.15 -6.71 -19.13
CA GLY A 173 -34.58 -6.44 -19.29
C GLY A 173 -35.23 -5.77 -18.07
N PHE A 174 -34.47 -5.12 -17.18
CA PHE A 174 -35.04 -4.36 -16.07
C PHE A 174 -35.56 -3.01 -16.57
N VAL A 175 -36.69 -2.57 -15.97
CA VAL A 175 -37.23 -1.25 -16.24
C VAL A 175 -36.26 -0.19 -15.71
N ALA A 176 -35.86 0.76 -16.54
CA ALA A 176 -35.02 1.88 -16.13
C ALA A 176 -35.79 2.74 -15.10
N ARG A 177 -35.14 3.02 -13.97
CA ARG A 177 -35.61 4.00 -13.00
C ARG A 177 -35.06 5.38 -13.33
#